data_2ddbce51bd81414a6156ac5646a7bc07
#
_entry.id   2ddbce51bd81414a6156ac5646a7bc07
#
_cell.length_a   1.000
_cell.length_b   1.000
_cell.length_c   1.000
_cell.angle_alpha   90.00
_cell.angle_beta   90.00
_cell.angle_gamma   90.00
#
_symmetry.space_group_name_H-M   'P 1'
#
loop_
_entity.id
_entity.type
_entity.pdbx_description
1 polymer ?
#
loop_
_entity_poly.entity_id
_entity_poly.type
_entity_poly.pdbx_seq_one_letter_code
_entity_poly.pdbx_strand_id
1 'polypeptide(L)'
;CVIHEQGNSSQESRCAGIKEGLGGGELDILYVNGQDLTAAQATMQAKLAQDTSIDWIMGLQAPVAMRAIDAVTAAGTNTKIATFDTNAELVDAIRTQKIVWAVDQQPYLQGYLAIDSLWLAKRNGGVMGGNRPVYTGPSFIDAGNVSNIADAAQKGLR
;
A
#
# COMPACT_ATOMS: atom_id res chain seq x y z
N CYS A 1 11.57 -2.91 0.72
CA CYS A 1 10.56 -1.89 0.38
C CYS A 1 10.60 -1.63 -1.13
N VAL A 2 9.46 -1.81 -1.83
CA VAL A 2 9.39 -1.71 -3.29
C VAL A 2 8.82 -0.35 -3.67
N ILE A 3 9.68 0.53 -4.17
CA ILE A 3 9.32 1.86 -4.69
C ILE A 3 9.04 1.71 -6.20
N HIS A 4 7.81 2.04 -6.60
CA HIS A 4 7.37 1.89 -7.98
C HIS A 4 7.42 3.20 -8.79
N GLU A 5 7.84 4.29 -8.16
CA GLU A 5 7.98 5.60 -8.76
C GLU A 5 9.19 6.30 -8.14
N GLN A 6 10.36 6.08 -8.75
CA GLN A 6 11.62 6.62 -8.25
C GLN A 6 11.58 8.14 -8.14
N GLY A 7 12.02 8.68 -7.00
CA GLY A 7 12.00 10.11 -6.71
C GLY A 7 10.67 10.64 -6.18
N ASN A 8 9.68 9.78 -6.00
CA ASN A 8 8.44 10.15 -5.33
C ASN A 8 8.67 10.26 -3.82
N SER A 9 8.64 11.49 -3.30
CA SER A 9 8.95 11.77 -1.90
C SER A 9 8.03 11.05 -0.90
N SER A 10 6.77 10.80 -1.26
CA SER A 10 5.86 10.09 -0.37
C SER A 10 6.20 8.60 -0.26
N GLN A 11 6.65 7.97 -1.34
CA GLN A 11 7.11 6.58 -1.33
C GLN A 11 8.42 6.42 -0.59
N GLU A 12 9.37 7.33 -0.83
CA GLU A 12 10.64 7.36 -0.07
C GLU A 12 10.39 7.54 1.44
N SER A 13 9.47 8.43 1.81
CA SER A 13 9.10 8.64 3.22
C SER A 13 8.43 7.41 3.85
N ARG A 14 7.63 6.65 3.10
CA ARG A 14 7.04 5.39 3.58
C ARG A 14 8.13 4.36 3.88
N CYS A 15 9.08 4.17 2.96
CA CYS A 15 10.22 3.26 3.20
C CYS A 15 11.09 3.71 4.38
N ALA A 16 11.34 5.02 4.51
CA ALA A 16 12.07 5.57 5.66
C ALA A 16 11.34 5.29 6.99
N GLY A 17 10.02 5.50 7.04
CA GLY A 17 9.21 5.20 8.23
C GLY A 17 9.19 3.70 8.58
N ILE A 18 9.16 2.82 7.56
CA ILE A 18 9.27 1.37 7.79
C ILE A 18 10.63 1.04 8.39
N LYS A 19 11.72 1.59 7.85
CA LYS A 19 13.07 1.40 8.38
C LYS A 19 13.20 1.85 9.83
N GLU A 20 12.64 3.00 10.16
CA GLU A 20 12.60 3.51 11.53
C GLU A 20 11.82 2.55 12.45
N GLY A 21 10.64 2.11 12.01
CA GLY A 21 9.77 1.20 12.77
C GLY A 21 10.35 -0.20 12.99
N LEU A 22 11.27 -0.66 12.14
CA LEU A 22 11.98 -1.95 12.30
C LEU A 22 12.98 -1.95 13.46
N GLY A 23 13.35 -0.78 14.03
CA GLY A 23 14.14 -0.71 15.25
C GLY A 23 15.51 -1.37 15.17
N GLY A 24 16.15 -1.41 14.00
CA GLY A 24 17.45 -2.03 13.75
C GLY A 24 17.39 -3.24 12.81
N GLY A 25 16.22 -3.61 12.33
CA GLY A 25 16.09 -4.58 11.24
C GLY A 25 16.64 -4.02 9.92
N GLU A 26 17.09 -4.92 9.05
CA GLU A 26 17.56 -4.55 7.73
C GLU A 26 16.39 -4.24 6.79
N LEU A 27 16.54 -3.22 5.95
CA LEU A 27 15.58 -2.85 4.92
C LEU A 27 16.32 -2.46 3.65
N ASP A 28 16.11 -3.23 2.60
CA ASP A 28 16.54 -2.90 1.25
C ASP A 28 15.45 -2.13 0.51
N ILE A 29 15.86 -1.17 -0.31
CA ILE A 29 14.96 -0.47 -1.23
C ILE A 29 15.15 -1.06 -2.62
N LEU A 30 14.04 -1.52 -3.21
CA LEU A 30 14.01 -1.99 -4.59
C LEU A 30 13.18 -1.03 -5.45
N TYR A 31 13.81 -0.43 -6.44
CA TYR A 31 13.11 0.42 -7.41
C TYR A 31 12.60 -0.41 -8.58
N VAL A 32 11.33 -0.23 -8.91
CA VAL A 32 10.68 -0.86 -10.07
C VAL A 32 9.92 0.20 -10.87
N ASN A 33 9.57 -0.10 -12.11
CA ASN A 33 8.70 0.75 -12.90
C ASN A 33 7.24 0.37 -12.67
N GLY A 34 6.47 1.19 -11.97
CA GLY A 34 5.05 0.95 -11.69
C GLY A 34 4.14 1.02 -12.93
N GLN A 35 4.63 1.56 -14.05
CA GLN A 35 3.92 1.57 -15.33
C GLN A 35 4.13 0.27 -16.13
N ASP A 36 5.14 -0.52 -15.77
CA ASP A 36 5.42 -1.84 -16.37
C ASP A 36 5.40 -2.91 -15.26
N LEU A 37 4.21 -3.39 -14.96
CA LEU A 37 4.00 -4.38 -13.91
C LEU A 37 4.67 -5.73 -14.22
N THR A 38 4.89 -6.06 -15.51
CA THR A 38 5.59 -7.27 -15.90
C THR A 38 7.08 -7.17 -15.59
N ALA A 39 7.71 -6.05 -15.92
CA ALA A 39 9.09 -5.78 -15.56
C ALA A 39 9.27 -5.66 -14.03
N ALA A 40 8.30 -5.05 -13.33
CA ALA A 40 8.31 -4.98 -11.87
C ALA A 40 8.30 -6.37 -11.22
N GLN A 41 7.44 -7.28 -11.71
CA GLN A 41 7.41 -8.68 -11.25
C GLN A 41 8.75 -9.38 -11.49
N ALA A 42 9.32 -9.28 -12.70
CA ALA A 42 10.59 -9.90 -13.01
C ALA A 42 11.74 -9.39 -12.13
N THR A 43 11.75 -8.08 -11.84
CA THR A 43 12.75 -7.46 -10.96
C THR A 43 12.63 -7.97 -9.52
N MET A 44 11.42 -8.05 -8.97
CA MET A 44 11.18 -8.61 -7.64
C MET A 44 11.56 -10.09 -7.58
N GLN A 45 11.19 -10.88 -8.58
CA GLN A 45 11.56 -12.29 -8.67
C GLN A 45 13.09 -12.48 -8.71
N ALA A 46 13.81 -11.69 -9.51
CA ALA A 46 15.26 -11.74 -9.58
C ALA A 46 15.93 -11.39 -8.24
N LYS A 47 15.43 -10.37 -7.53
CA LYS A 47 15.93 -10.00 -6.20
C LYS A 47 15.72 -11.14 -5.20
N LEU A 48 14.54 -11.77 -5.17
CA LEU A 48 14.23 -12.90 -4.29
C LEU A 48 15.09 -14.13 -4.59
N ALA A 49 15.41 -14.38 -5.86
CA ALA A 49 16.27 -15.49 -6.26
C ALA A 49 17.75 -15.25 -5.88
N GLN A 50 18.18 -13.99 -5.85
CA GLN A 50 19.54 -13.62 -5.45
C GLN A 50 19.74 -13.59 -3.93
N ASP A 51 18.69 -13.25 -3.19
CA ASP A 51 18.74 -13.03 -1.76
C ASP A 51 17.57 -13.75 -1.07
N THR A 52 17.86 -14.95 -0.57
CA THR A 52 16.87 -15.80 0.11
C THR A 52 16.64 -15.43 1.56
N SER A 53 17.35 -14.43 2.09
CA SER A 53 17.14 -13.91 3.45
C SER A 53 15.98 -12.93 3.57
N ILE A 54 15.37 -12.55 2.44
CA ILE A 54 14.25 -11.60 2.42
C ILE A 54 12.99 -12.27 2.98
N ASP A 55 12.58 -11.86 4.16
CA ASP A 55 11.39 -12.37 4.86
C ASP A 55 10.11 -11.65 4.44
N TRP A 56 10.23 -10.37 4.05
CA TRP A 56 9.09 -9.52 3.75
C TRP A 56 9.30 -8.68 2.50
N ILE A 57 8.20 -8.46 1.77
CA ILE A 57 8.07 -7.42 0.75
C ILE A 57 7.01 -6.43 1.22
N MET A 58 7.37 -5.15 1.21
CA MET A 58 6.41 -4.06 1.34
C MET A 58 6.19 -3.41 -0.03
N GLY A 59 5.06 -3.71 -0.66
CA GLY A 59 4.60 -2.99 -1.84
C GLY A 59 3.99 -1.65 -1.44
N LEU A 60 4.24 -0.58 -2.18
CA LEU A 60 3.68 0.74 -1.85
C LEU A 60 2.40 1.07 -2.62
N GLN A 61 1.85 0.07 -3.33
CA GLN A 61 0.61 0.18 -4.09
C GLN A 61 0.03 -1.22 -4.33
N ALA A 62 -1.30 -1.34 -4.35
CA ALA A 62 -1.99 -2.62 -4.54
C ALA A 62 -1.59 -3.37 -5.83
N PRO A 63 -1.54 -2.77 -7.04
CA PRO A 63 -1.11 -3.48 -8.25
C PRO A 63 0.29 -4.05 -8.17
N VAL A 64 1.23 -3.36 -7.53
CA VAL A 64 2.61 -3.84 -7.34
C VAL A 64 2.65 -5.02 -6.37
N ALA A 65 1.85 -4.96 -5.30
CA ALA A 65 1.75 -6.07 -4.34
C ALA A 65 1.14 -7.33 -4.96
N MET A 66 0.19 -7.19 -5.90
CA MET A 66 -0.33 -8.33 -6.65
C MET A 66 0.78 -8.99 -7.50
N ARG A 67 1.66 -8.20 -8.12
CA ARG A 67 2.84 -8.75 -8.84
C ARG A 67 3.88 -9.36 -7.89
N ALA A 68 3.97 -8.88 -6.65
CA ALA A 68 4.83 -9.50 -5.65
C ALA A 68 4.38 -10.93 -5.30
N ILE A 69 3.07 -11.23 -5.31
CA ILE A 69 2.56 -12.60 -5.13
C ILE A 69 3.11 -13.53 -6.22
N ASP A 70 3.03 -13.09 -7.47
CA ASP A 70 3.52 -13.86 -8.61
C ASP A 70 5.05 -14.04 -8.54
N ALA A 71 5.78 -12.99 -8.13
CA ALA A 71 7.24 -13.01 -7.98
C ALA A 71 7.68 -13.98 -6.87
N VAL A 72 7.04 -13.97 -5.71
CA VAL A 72 7.30 -14.88 -4.60
C VAL A 72 7.03 -16.33 -5.02
N THR A 73 5.91 -16.58 -5.71
CA THR A 73 5.55 -17.90 -6.22
C THR A 73 6.59 -18.42 -7.22
N ALA A 74 6.99 -17.58 -8.17
CA ALA A 74 7.96 -17.94 -9.20
C ALA A 74 9.38 -18.11 -8.66
N ALA A 75 9.77 -17.37 -7.62
CA ALA A 75 11.04 -17.54 -6.92
C ALA A 75 11.06 -18.75 -5.97
N GLY A 76 9.89 -19.32 -5.64
CA GLY A 76 9.78 -20.48 -4.74
C GLY A 76 10.13 -20.13 -3.29
N THR A 77 9.94 -18.87 -2.85
CA THR A 77 10.23 -18.43 -1.50
C THR A 77 8.97 -18.37 -0.62
N ASN A 78 9.14 -18.26 0.69
CA ASN A 78 8.05 -18.06 1.66
C ASN A 78 7.96 -16.60 2.13
N THR A 79 8.41 -15.66 1.32
CA THR A 79 8.43 -14.23 1.63
C THR A 79 7.03 -13.70 1.84
N LYS A 80 6.77 -13.06 2.97
CA LYS A 80 5.49 -12.44 3.30
C LYS A 80 5.33 -11.12 2.56
N ILE A 81 4.08 -10.75 2.26
CA ILE A 81 3.78 -9.53 1.52
C ILE A 81 2.84 -8.66 2.35
N ALA A 82 3.18 -7.38 2.45
CA ALA A 82 2.31 -6.33 2.93
C ALA A 82 2.30 -5.17 1.93
N THR A 83 1.31 -4.28 2.03
CA THR A 83 1.17 -3.22 1.04
C THR A 83 0.48 -1.97 1.59
N PHE A 84 0.37 -0.98 0.72
CA PHE A 84 -0.49 0.18 0.88
C PHE A 84 -1.67 0.11 -0.08
N ASP A 85 -2.73 0.84 0.27
CA ASP A 85 -3.98 0.98 -0.45
C ASP A 85 -4.80 -0.32 -0.52
N THR A 86 -6.04 -0.20 -1.00
CA THR A 86 -6.96 -1.32 -1.14
C THR A 86 -7.66 -1.25 -2.49
N ASN A 87 -8.00 -2.42 -3.02
CA ASN A 87 -8.92 -2.60 -4.13
C ASN A 87 -9.59 -3.98 -3.99
N ALA A 88 -10.53 -4.30 -4.86
CA ALA A 88 -11.27 -5.56 -4.79
C ALA A 88 -10.35 -6.79 -4.84
N GLU A 89 -9.34 -6.79 -5.71
CA GLU A 89 -8.40 -7.89 -5.89
C GLU A 89 -7.50 -8.07 -4.65
N LEU A 90 -7.02 -6.97 -4.07
CA LEU A 90 -6.23 -7.00 -2.85
C LEU A 90 -7.03 -7.51 -1.64
N VAL A 91 -8.30 -7.11 -1.52
CA VAL A 91 -9.21 -7.63 -0.48
C VAL A 91 -9.30 -9.15 -0.53
N ASP A 92 -9.42 -9.74 -1.72
CA ASP A 92 -9.41 -11.19 -1.90
C ASP A 92 -8.05 -11.82 -1.56
N ALA A 93 -6.94 -11.13 -1.90
CA ALA A 93 -5.60 -11.60 -1.57
C ALA A 93 -5.33 -11.59 -0.04
N ILE A 94 -5.86 -10.62 0.70
CA ILE A 94 -5.77 -10.59 2.16
C ILE A 94 -6.65 -11.71 2.76
N ARG A 95 -7.88 -11.87 2.28
CA ARG A 95 -8.80 -12.91 2.75
C ARG A 95 -8.25 -14.32 2.56
N THR A 96 -7.52 -14.54 1.47
CA THR A 96 -6.86 -15.81 1.15
C THR A 96 -5.43 -15.92 1.71
N GLN A 97 -5.01 -14.94 2.53
CA GLN A 97 -3.71 -14.87 3.20
C GLN A 97 -2.49 -14.86 2.25
N LYS A 98 -2.68 -14.49 0.99
CA LYS A 98 -1.58 -14.23 0.04
C LYS A 98 -0.88 -12.92 0.35
N ILE A 99 -1.60 -11.96 0.93
CA ILE A 99 -1.08 -10.71 1.49
C ILE A 99 -1.48 -10.68 2.96
N VAL A 100 -0.54 -10.33 3.84
CA VAL A 100 -0.76 -10.40 5.29
C VAL A 100 -1.61 -9.23 5.77
N TRP A 101 -1.29 -8.00 5.30
CA TRP A 101 -2.02 -6.80 5.65
C TRP A 101 -1.75 -5.67 4.65
N ALA A 102 -2.61 -4.66 4.70
CA ALA A 102 -2.45 -3.41 3.96
C ALA A 102 -2.64 -2.19 4.87
N VAL A 103 -1.94 -1.11 4.56
CA VAL A 103 -2.17 0.21 5.12
C VAL A 103 -3.10 0.96 4.18
N ASP A 104 -4.31 1.23 4.62
CA ASP A 104 -5.28 1.99 3.85
C ASP A 104 -5.31 3.45 4.29
N GLN A 105 -5.10 4.36 3.37
CA GLN A 105 -5.19 5.79 3.59
C GLN A 105 -6.60 6.35 3.31
N GLN A 106 -7.53 5.51 2.89
CA GLN A 106 -8.92 5.83 2.61
C GLN A 106 -9.08 6.91 1.50
N PRO A 107 -8.62 6.66 0.28
CA PRO A 107 -8.58 7.68 -0.78
C PRO A 107 -9.98 8.21 -1.17
N TYR A 108 -11.02 7.38 -1.11
CA TYR A 108 -12.39 7.84 -1.31
C TYR A 108 -12.78 8.90 -0.28
N LEU A 109 -12.48 8.65 1.00
CA LEU A 109 -12.76 9.60 2.09
C LEU A 109 -11.96 10.90 1.91
N GLN A 110 -10.72 10.83 1.43
CA GLN A 110 -9.92 12.03 1.13
C GLN A 110 -10.61 12.91 0.09
N GLY A 111 -11.04 12.33 -1.02
CA GLY A 111 -11.76 13.03 -2.08
C GLY A 111 -13.08 13.62 -1.57
N TYR A 112 -13.86 12.84 -0.84
CA TYR A 112 -15.14 13.25 -0.26
C TYR A 112 -14.97 14.46 0.66
N LEU A 113 -14.07 14.35 1.65
CA LEU A 113 -13.81 15.44 2.61
C LEU A 113 -13.21 16.69 1.96
N ALA A 114 -12.42 16.54 0.92
CA ALA A 114 -11.89 17.69 0.18
C ALA A 114 -13.02 18.52 -0.47
N ILE A 115 -13.97 17.86 -1.14
CA ILE A 115 -15.11 18.51 -1.76
C ILE A 115 -16.04 19.13 -0.71
N ASP A 116 -16.36 18.39 0.35
CA ASP A 116 -17.21 18.91 1.44
C ASP A 116 -16.56 20.11 2.12
N SER A 117 -15.25 20.08 2.36
CA SER A 117 -14.51 21.19 2.96
C SER A 117 -14.57 22.45 2.11
N LEU A 118 -14.39 22.31 0.78
CA LEU A 118 -14.48 23.41 -0.17
C LEU A 118 -15.90 23.98 -0.25
N TRP A 119 -16.90 23.10 -0.24
CA TRP A 119 -18.31 23.51 -0.26
C TRP A 119 -18.68 24.31 1.00
N LEU A 120 -18.31 23.82 2.18
CA LEU A 120 -18.55 24.50 3.46
C LEU A 120 -17.81 25.84 3.52
N ALA A 121 -16.55 25.90 3.11
CA ALA A 121 -15.78 27.14 3.09
C ALA A 121 -16.45 28.20 2.21
N LYS A 122 -16.95 27.81 1.02
CA LYS A 122 -17.62 28.72 0.11
C LYS A 122 -19.02 29.16 0.61
N ARG A 123 -19.74 28.24 1.28
CA ARG A 123 -21.13 28.51 1.68
C ARG A 123 -21.24 29.32 2.96
N ASN A 124 -20.42 29.09 3.94
CA ASN A 124 -20.55 29.68 5.28
C ASN A 124 -19.21 30.03 5.95
N GLY A 125 -18.09 30.01 5.20
CA GLY A 125 -16.77 30.25 5.76
C GLY A 125 -16.24 29.13 6.68
N GLY A 126 -16.86 27.94 6.65
CA GLY A 126 -16.43 26.80 7.46
C GLY A 126 -15.00 26.37 7.15
N VAL A 127 -14.21 26.10 8.18
CA VAL A 127 -12.82 25.63 8.07
C VAL A 127 -12.68 24.30 8.79
N MET A 128 -12.37 23.26 8.02
CA MET A 128 -12.09 21.94 8.57
C MET A 128 -10.63 21.86 9.06
N GLY A 129 -10.40 21.12 10.15
CA GLY A 129 -9.05 20.87 10.68
C GLY A 129 -8.40 22.05 11.41
N GLY A 130 -9.00 23.25 11.43
CA GLY A 130 -8.42 24.42 12.12
C GLY A 130 -7.01 24.77 11.64
N ASN A 131 -6.79 24.80 10.33
CA ASN A 131 -5.50 24.99 9.65
C ASN A 131 -4.48 23.85 9.88
N ARG A 132 -4.94 22.67 10.28
CA ARG A 132 -4.11 21.48 10.39
C ARG A 132 -4.59 20.41 9.39
N PRO A 133 -3.73 19.48 8.97
CA PRO A 133 -4.15 18.32 8.17
C PRO A 133 -5.27 17.53 8.84
N VAL A 134 -6.25 17.10 8.06
CA VAL A 134 -7.26 16.13 8.49
C VAL A 134 -6.81 14.76 8.02
N TYR A 135 -6.46 13.91 8.97
CA TYR A 135 -5.97 12.56 8.67
C TYR A 135 -7.13 11.61 8.36
N THR A 136 -6.99 10.85 7.28
CA THR A 136 -7.91 9.78 6.86
C THR A 136 -7.32 8.38 7.06
N GLY A 137 -6.22 8.27 7.76
CA GLY A 137 -5.49 7.05 8.06
C GLY A 137 -4.32 7.33 9.00
N PRO A 138 -3.45 6.31 9.22
CA PRO A 138 -3.52 4.97 8.63
C PRO A 138 -4.65 4.10 9.21
N SER A 139 -5.26 3.26 8.36
CA SER A 139 -6.16 2.18 8.76
C SER A 139 -5.52 0.86 8.33
N PHE A 140 -5.31 -0.07 9.28
CA PHE A 140 -4.73 -1.38 8.96
C PHE A 140 -5.83 -2.36 8.58
N ILE A 141 -5.65 -3.01 7.44
CA ILE A 141 -6.56 -4.02 6.90
C ILE A 141 -5.82 -5.36 6.88
N ASP A 142 -6.38 -6.34 7.57
CA ASP A 142 -5.87 -7.69 7.68
C ASP A 142 -7.01 -8.74 7.57
N ALA A 143 -6.69 -10.01 7.73
CA ALA A 143 -7.66 -11.10 7.68
C ALA A 143 -8.80 -10.98 8.71
N GLY A 144 -8.57 -10.28 9.84
CA GLY A 144 -9.55 -10.10 10.90
C GLY A 144 -10.62 -9.06 10.60
N ASN A 145 -10.33 -8.10 9.72
CA ASN A 145 -11.24 -6.99 9.44
C ASN A 145 -11.55 -6.76 7.94
N VAL A 146 -10.84 -7.43 7.03
CA VAL A 146 -10.99 -7.24 5.58
C VAL A 146 -12.43 -7.44 5.08
N SER A 147 -13.21 -8.31 5.72
CA SER A 147 -14.62 -8.53 5.37
C SER A 147 -15.48 -7.28 5.54
N ASN A 148 -15.12 -6.38 6.47
CA ASN A 148 -15.87 -5.17 6.75
C ASN A 148 -15.80 -4.14 5.62
N ILE A 149 -14.76 -4.23 4.77
CA ILE A 149 -14.55 -3.29 3.66
C ILE A 149 -14.76 -3.91 2.28
N ALA A 150 -14.99 -5.21 2.20
CA ALA A 150 -15.01 -5.96 0.94
C ALA A 150 -16.03 -5.38 -0.07
N ASP A 151 -17.25 -5.14 0.37
CA ASP A 151 -18.31 -4.58 -0.49
C ASP A 151 -18.00 -3.14 -0.92
N ALA A 152 -17.45 -2.32 -0.04
CA ALA A 152 -17.02 -0.96 -0.36
C ALA A 152 -15.85 -0.94 -1.36
N ALA A 153 -14.86 -1.82 -1.18
CA ALA A 153 -13.73 -1.94 -2.09
C ALA A 153 -14.16 -2.38 -3.50
N GLN A 154 -15.13 -3.32 -3.60
CA GLN A 154 -15.69 -3.72 -4.90
C GLN A 154 -16.41 -2.59 -5.62
N LYS A 155 -17.01 -1.66 -4.87
CA LYS A 155 -17.73 -0.50 -5.41
C LYS A 155 -16.83 0.72 -5.64
N GLY A 156 -15.54 0.62 -5.36
CA GLY A 156 -14.61 1.75 -5.44
C GLY A 156 -14.87 2.85 -4.39
N LEU A 157 -15.48 2.50 -3.28
CA LEU A 157 -15.81 3.41 -2.18
C LEU A 157 -14.77 3.34 -1.03
N ARG A 158 -13.69 2.61 -1.29
CA ARG A 158 -12.62 2.47 -0.31
C ARG A 158 -11.26 2.55 -0.98
#